data_ed3310260f9b5d41df40048c1e5572dc
#
_entry.id   ed3310260f9b5d41df40048c1e5572dc
#
_cell.length_a   1.000
_cell.length_b   1.000
_cell.length_c   1.000
_cell.angle_alpha   90.00
_cell.angle_beta   90.00
_cell.angle_gamma   90.00
#
_symmetry.space_group_name_H-M   'P 1'
#
loop_
_entity.id
_entity.type
_entity.pdbx_description
1 polymer ?
#
loop_
_entity_poly.entity_id
_entity_poly.type
_entity_poly.pdbx_seq_one_letter_code
_entity_poly.pdbx_strand_id
1 'polypeptide(L)'
;MIFSNLVDANLNTDFIGRNLEYYSRLASTNDEAWELITEKAPNGSIVITDNQFKGRGRFGNEWISAPSMGLTFSLILYDLKNLHKLPFMIGVSVCEALKEFNFKIKLKWPNDIILNCLLYTSPSPRDWL
;
A
#
# COMPACT_ATOMS: atom_id res chain seq x y z
N MET A 1 -6.07 -13.12 -8.00
CA MET A 1 -7.38 -12.88 -7.35
C MET A 1 -7.20 -12.81 -5.83
N ILE A 2 -7.80 -11.81 -5.21
CA ILE A 2 -7.72 -11.63 -3.76
C ILE A 2 -9.07 -12.01 -3.17
N PHE A 3 -9.05 -12.88 -2.17
CA PHE A 3 -10.26 -13.31 -1.49
C PHE A 3 -10.48 -12.43 -0.25
N SER A 4 -11.27 -11.37 -0.41
CA SER A 4 -11.52 -10.39 0.66
C SER A 4 -12.11 -11.00 1.92
N ASN A 5 -12.96 -12.02 1.79
CA ASN A 5 -13.53 -12.73 2.92
C ASN A 5 -12.47 -13.49 3.73
N LEU A 6 -11.43 -14.01 3.07
CA LEU A 6 -10.33 -14.67 3.77
C LEU A 6 -9.42 -13.67 4.46
N VAL A 7 -9.22 -12.50 3.87
CA VAL A 7 -8.50 -11.40 4.52
C VAL A 7 -9.23 -11.00 5.79
N ASP A 8 -10.53 -10.74 5.69
CA ASP A 8 -11.34 -10.33 6.84
C ASP A 8 -11.31 -11.37 7.97
N ALA A 9 -11.43 -12.64 7.62
CA ALA A 9 -11.43 -13.73 8.60
C ALA A 9 -10.09 -13.86 9.35
N ASN A 10 -9.00 -13.42 8.76
CA ASN A 10 -7.66 -13.53 9.34
C ASN A 10 -7.12 -12.21 9.91
N LEU A 11 -7.90 -11.13 9.88
CA LEU A 11 -7.48 -9.87 10.44
C LEU A 11 -7.39 -9.94 11.97
N ASN A 12 -6.32 -9.36 12.49
CA ASN A 12 -6.10 -9.22 13.92
C ASN A 12 -5.87 -7.75 14.29
N THR A 13 -6.59 -6.87 13.64
CA THR A 13 -6.48 -5.43 13.81
C THR A 13 -7.71 -4.87 14.50
N ASP A 14 -7.57 -3.71 15.15
CA ASP A 14 -8.70 -3.03 15.75
C ASP A 14 -9.59 -2.36 14.69
N PHE A 15 -8.98 -1.62 13.75
CA PHE A 15 -9.74 -0.86 12.75
C PHE A 15 -9.16 -0.95 11.34
N ILE A 16 -7.86 -1.18 11.18
CA ILE A 16 -7.23 -1.23 9.85
C ILE A 16 -7.71 -2.45 9.10
N GLY A 17 -8.20 -2.23 7.88
CA GLY A 17 -8.65 -3.29 6.99
C GLY A 17 -10.04 -3.84 7.30
N ARG A 18 -10.74 -3.32 8.31
CA ARG A 18 -12.09 -3.78 8.64
C ARG A 18 -13.12 -3.36 7.59
N ASN A 19 -12.82 -2.33 6.83
CA ASN A 19 -13.59 -1.95 5.63
C ASN A 19 -12.67 -2.11 4.42
N LEU A 20 -12.84 -3.20 3.70
CA LEU A 20 -12.00 -3.57 2.57
C LEU A 20 -12.80 -3.50 1.29
N GLU A 21 -12.40 -2.61 0.39
CA GLU A 21 -12.99 -2.47 -0.94
C GLU A 21 -12.07 -3.12 -1.96
N TYR A 22 -12.54 -4.21 -2.54
CA TYR A 22 -11.78 -4.98 -3.52
C TYR A 22 -12.29 -4.75 -4.94
N TYR A 23 -11.36 -4.53 -5.85
CA TYR A 23 -11.63 -4.37 -7.28
C TYR A 23 -10.71 -5.30 -8.07
N SER A 24 -11.26 -6.07 -9.00
CA SER A 24 -10.45 -6.90 -9.88
C SER A 24 -9.60 -6.06 -10.83
N ARG A 25 -10.08 -4.87 -11.20
CA ARG A 25 -9.38 -3.91 -12.04
C ARG A 25 -9.79 -2.49 -11.65
N LEU A 26 -8.82 -1.61 -11.55
CA LEU A 26 -9.04 -0.24 -11.08
C LEU A 26 -7.99 0.68 -11.68
N ALA A 27 -8.38 1.91 -12.00
CA ALA A 27 -7.44 2.88 -12.53
C ALA A 27 -6.33 3.22 -11.53
N SER A 28 -6.72 3.59 -10.32
CA SER A 28 -5.77 3.94 -9.24
C SER A 28 -6.44 3.72 -7.89
N THR A 29 -5.79 2.95 -7.02
CA THR A 29 -6.28 2.75 -5.64
C THR A 29 -6.30 4.06 -4.85
N ASN A 30 -5.35 4.96 -5.11
CA ASN A 30 -5.34 6.27 -4.46
C ASN A 30 -6.52 7.13 -4.89
N ASP A 31 -6.83 7.15 -6.18
CA ASP A 31 -7.98 7.93 -6.68
C ASP A 31 -9.28 7.40 -6.09
N GLU A 32 -9.45 6.09 -6.05
CA GLU A 32 -10.63 5.47 -5.44
C GLU A 32 -10.69 5.76 -3.93
N ALA A 33 -9.56 5.73 -3.25
CA ALA A 33 -9.51 6.08 -1.83
C ALA A 33 -9.98 7.53 -1.59
N TRP A 34 -9.61 8.47 -2.45
CA TRP A 34 -10.09 9.84 -2.35
C TRP A 34 -11.60 9.93 -2.54
N GLU A 35 -12.16 9.15 -3.47
CA GLU A 35 -13.62 9.09 -3.64
C GLU A 35 -14.29 8.55 -2.37
N LEU A 36 -13.74 7.48 -1.79
CA LEU A 36 -14.28 6.92 -0.55
C LEU A 36 -14.17 7.89 0.62
N ILE A 37 -13.15 8.73 0.66
CA ILE A 37 -13.03 9.78 1.69
C ILE A 37 -14.19 10.78 1.55
N THR A 38 -14.57 11.16 0.33
CA THR A 38 -15.72 12.05 0.15
C THR A 38 -17.03 11.39 0.59
N GLU A 39 -17.10 10.07 0.54
CA GLU A 39 -18.24 9.28 1.03
C GLU A 39 -18.14 8.96 2.52
N LYS A 40 -17.17 9.52 3.22
CA LYS A 40 -16.94 9.34 4.66
C LYS A 40 -16.62 7.89 5.04
N ALA A 41 -15.82 7.21 4.25
CA ALA A 41 -15.36 5.88 4.57
C ALA A 41 -14.72 5.81 5.97
N PRO A 42 -14.88 4.71 6.71
CA PRO A 42 -14.30 4.59 8.04
C PRO A 42 -12.78 4.71 8.05
N ASN A 43 -12.22 5.20 9.16
CA ASN A 43 -10.78 5.22 9.37
C ASN A 43 -10.22 3.79 9.27
N GLY A 44 -9.11 3.64 8.57
CA GLY A 44 -8.50 2.33 8.34
C GLY A 44 -9.06 1.58 7.13
N SER A 45 -9.94 2.19 6.34
CA SER A 45 -10.45 1.58 5.11
C SER A 45 -9.32 1.32 4.12
N ILE A 46 -9.41 0.20 3.42
CA ILE A 46 -8.43 -0.21 2.42
C ILE A 46 -9.11 -0.38 1.07
N VAL A 47 -8.52 0.20 0.03
CA VAL A 47 -8.84 -0.07 -1.37
C VAL A 47 -7.75 -0.96 -1.93
N ILE A 48 -8.11 -2.10 -2.48
CA ILE A 48 -7.16 -3.07 -3.01
C ILE A 48 -7.59 -3.55 -4.38
N THR A 49 -6.65 -3.79 -5.27
CA THR A 49 -6.93 -4.27 -6.63
C THR A 49 -5.89 -5.28 -7.09
N ASP A 50 -6.32 -6.20 -7.95
CA ASP A 50 -5.42 -7.11 -8.66
C ASP A 50 -4.75 -6.44 -9.85
N ASN A 51 -5.39 -5.44 -10.44
CA ASN A 51 -4.90 -4.78 -11.65
C ASN A 51 -5.15 -3.27 -11.59
N GLN A 52 -4.08 -2.51 -11.36
CA GLN A 52 -4.11 -1.05 -11.44
C GLN A 52 -3.52 -0.61 -12.77
N PHE A 53 -4.31 0.10 -13.59
CA PHE A 53 -3.89 0.45 -14.93
C PHE A 53 -3.55 1.92 -15.18
N LYS A 54 -3.77 2.80 -14.20
CA LYS A 54 -3.39 4.22 -14.25
C LYS A 54 -2.75 4.66 -12.94
N GLY A 55 -1.86 3.84 -12.41
CA GLY A 55 -1.14 4.19 -11.20
C GLY A 55 -0.25 5.40 -11.39
N ARG A 56 -0.08 6.19 -10.35
CA ARG A 56 0.75 7.39 -10.37
C ARG A 56 1.84 7.30 -9.32
N GLY A 57 3.05 7.57 -9.73
CA GLY A 57 4.17 7.78 -8.85
C GLY A 57 4.25 9.24 -8.41
N ARG A 58 5.32 9.59 -7.72
CA ARG A 58 5.56 10.97 -7.29
C ARG A 58 5.91 11.84 -8.50
N PHE A 59 5.61 13.14 -8.39
CA PHE A 59 5.95 14.15 -9.41
C PHE A 59 5.36 13.87 -10.79
N GLY A 60 4.17 13.27 -10.85
CA GLY A 60 3.47 13.03 -12.11
C GLY A 60 3.97 11.83 -12.92
N ASN A 61 4.88 11.03 -12.38
CA ASN A 61 5.34 9.82 -13.05
C ASN A 61 4.29 8.71 -12.99
N GLU A 62 4.30 7.87 -14.02
CA GLU A 62 3.47 6.68 -14.02
C GLU A 62 4.01 5.63 -13.05
N TRP A 63 3.09 4.93 -12.44
CA TRP A 63 3.38 3.73 -11.68
C TRP A 63 2.82 2.54 -12.43
N ILE A 64 3.70 1.68 -12.92
CA ILE A 64 3.31 0.52 -13.71
C ILE A 64 3.34 -0.72 -12.82
N SER A 65 2.25 -1.46 -12.81
CA SER A 65 2.19 -2.77 -12.14
C SER A 65 1.62 -3.80 -13.09
N ALA A 66 2.23 -4.99 -13.09
CA ALA A 66 1.73 -6.11 -13.86
C ALA A 66 0.48 -6.69 -13.17
N PRO A 67 -0.58 -7.03 -13.92
CA PRO A 67 -1.78 -7.61 -13.34
C PRO A 67 -1.49 -8.86 -12.53
N SER A 68 -2.06 -8.95 -11.32
CA SER A 68 -1.94 -10.10 -10.42
C SER A 68 -0.51 -10.49 -10.01
N MET A 69 0.46 -9.61 -10.25
CA MET A 69 1.87 -9.86 -9.92
C MET A 69 2.35 -9.13 -8.67
N GLY A 70 1.49 -8.34 -8.05
CA GLY A 70 1.83 -7.58 -6.86
C GLY A 70 0.62 -7.33 -5.99
N LEU A 71 0.87 -6.78 -4.83
CA LEU A 71 -0.16 -6.34 -3.90
C LEU A 71 -0.28 -4.82 -3.99
N THR A 72 -1.35 -4.34 -4.62
CA THR A 72 -1.58 -2.91 -4.84
C THR A 72 -2.78 -2.46 -4.00
N PHE A 73 -2.52 -1.58 -3.05
CA PHE A 73 -3.59 -1.08 -2.19
C PHE A 73 -3.29 0.33 -1.68
N SER A 74 -4.35 0.99 -1.23
CA SER A 74 -4.27 2.27 -0.52
C SER A 74 -4.99 2.15 0.80
N LEU A 75 -4.39 2.72 1.83
CA LEU A 75 -4.94 2.76 3.19
C LEU A 75 -5.36 4.18 3.52
N ILE A 76 -6.59 4.34 4.02
CA ILE A 76 -7.14 5.62 4.45
C ILE A 76 -6.94 5.78 5.95
N LEU A 77 -6.24 6.83 6.34
CA LEU A 77 -6.05 7.19 7.74
C LEU A 77 -6.42 8.66 7.95
N TYR A 78 -7.23 8.91 8.97
CA TYR A 78 -7.65 10.27 9.36
C TYR A 78 -6.93 10.72 10.62
N ASP A 79 -6.83 12.04 10.79
CA ASP A 79 -6.41 12.67 12.04
C ASP A 79 -5.05 12.20 12.57
N LEU A 80 -4.11 11.98 11.67
CA LEU A 80 -2.78 11.55 12.04
C LEU A 80 -1.96 12.70 12.62
N LYS A 81 -1.30 12.44 13.73
CA LYS A 81 -0.28 13.32 14.30
C LYS A 81 1.09 12.91 13.74
N ASN A 82 2.01 13.87 13.66
CA ASN A 82 3.38 13.61 13.21
C ASN A 82 3.46 12.99 11.81
N LEU A 83 2.76 13.59 10.85
CA LEU A 83 2.71 13.11 9.46
C LEU A 83 4.10 12.89 8.86
N HIS A 84 5.10 13.67 9.27
CA HIS A 84 6.46 13.56 8.76
C HIS A 84 7.13 12.21 9.11
N LYS A 85 6.65 11.52 10.14
CA LYS A 85 7.17 10.21 10.56
C LYS A 85 6.44 9.06 9.88
N LEU A 86 5.34 9.32 9.22
CA LEU A 86 4.47 8.27 8.66
C LEU A 86 5.17 7.38 7.64
N PRO A 87 5.91 7.90 6.65
CA PRO A 87 6.60 7.04 5.69
C PRO A 87 7.57 6.06 6.35
N PHE A 88 8.30 6.53 7.37
CA PHE A 88 9.21 5.68 8.14
C PHE A 88 8.45 4.61 8.93
N MET A 89 7.37 4.98 9.59
CA MET A 89 6.53 4.05 10.35
C MET A 89 5.95 2.95 9.46
N ILE A 90 5.46 3.33 8.28
CA ILE A 90 4.93 2.38 7.30
C ILE A 90 6.02 1.42 6.83
N GLY A 91 7.19 1.94 6.48
CA GLY A 91 8.32 1.12 6.05
C GLY A 91 8.73 0.10 7.11
N VAL A 92 8.87 0.53 8.36
CA VAL A 92 9.19 -0.36 9.48
C VAL A 92 8.10 -1.41 9.67
N SER A 93 6.83 -1.02 9.60
CA SER A 93 5.70 -1.94 9.76
C SER A 93 5.70 -3.03 8.69
N VAL A 94 5.96 -2.67 7.44
CA VAL A 94 6.03 -3.63 6.34
C VAL A 94 7.23 -4.56 6.53
N CYS A 95 8.40 -4.05 6.91
CA CYS A 95 9.57 -4.87 7.20
C CYS A 95 9.29 -5.86 8.32
N GLU A 96 8.63 -5.44 9.39
CA GLU A 96 8.26 -6.33 10.49
C GLU A 96 7.30 -7.42 10.03
N ALA A 97 6.29 -7.06 9.23
CA ALA A 97 5.33 -8.02 8.70
C ALA A 97 6.00 -9.08 7.80
N LEU A 98 7.00 -8.68 7.03
CA LEU A 98 7.69 -9.58 6.11
C LEU A 98 8.74 -10.46 6.77
N LYS A 99 9.12 -10.19 8.01
CA LYS A 99 10.09 -11.02 8.74
C LYS A 99 9.64 -12.48 8.89
N GLU A 100 8.35 -12.71 8.95
CA GLU A 100 7.80 -14.07 9.07
C GLU A 100 8.18 -14.97 7.90
N PHE A 101 8.57 -14.40 6.77
CA PHE A 101 8.97 -15.14 5.58
C PHE A 101 10.46 -15.43 5.51
N ASN A 102 11.23 -15.07 6.55
CA ASN A 102 12.67 -15.26 6.63
C ASN A 102 13.49 -14.60 5.52
N PHE A 103 12.95 -13.50 4.97
CA PHE A 103 13.69 -12.71 3.99
C PHE A 103 14.62 -11.72 4.66
N LYS A 104 15.76 -11.46 4.03
CA LYS A 104 16.64 -10.36 4.44
C LYS A 104 16.08 -9.07 3.88
N ILE A 105 15.41 -8.31 4.74
CA ILE A 105 14.69 -7.10 4.34
C ILE A 105 15.38 -5.89 4.96
N LYS A 106 15.60 -4.89 4.13
CA LYS A 106 16.15 -3.60 4.55
C LYS A 106 15.26 -2.48 4.07
N LEU A 107 15.22 -1.42 4.84
CA LEU A 107 14.50 -0.21 4.49
C LEU A 107 15.46 0.77 3.80
N LYS A 108 15.10 1.20 2.60
CA LYS A 108 15.80 2.29 1.91
C LYS A 108 14.97 3.56 2.07
N TRP A 109 15.55 4.53 2.72
CA TRP A 109 14.87 5.80 2.97
C TRP A 109 14.47 6.50 1.65
N PRO A 110 13.30 7.12 1.57
CA PRO A 110 12.29 7.21 2.64
C PRO A 110 11.19 6.14 2.59
N ASN A 111 10.99 5.40 1.51
CA ASN A 111 9.82 4.54 1.37
C ASN A 111 10.02 3.32 0.47
N ASP A 112 11.25 2.83 0.34
CA ASP A 112 11.53 1.62 -0.43
C ASP A 112 12.00 0.49 0.48
N ILE A 113 11.74 -0.73 0.02
CA ILE A 113 12.14 -1.93 0.73
C ILE A 113 13.08 -2.73 -0.18
N ILE A 114 14.17 -3.19 0.39
CA ILE A 114 15.15 -4.03 -0.30
C ILE A 114 15.02 -5.45 0.24
N LEU A 115 14.82 -6.40 -0.65
CA LEU A 115 14.69 -7.81 -0.32
C LEU A 115 15.90 -8.58 -0.86
N ASN A 116 16.64 -9.23 0.04
CA ASN A 116 17.77 -10.09 -0.32
C ASN A 116 18.77 -9.41 -1.27
N CYS A 117 19.08 -8.14 -1.03
CA CYS A 117 19.95 -7.32 -1.89
C CYS A 117 19.38 -7.01 -3.27
N LEU A 118 18.18 -7.48 -3.59
CA LEU A 118 17.44 -7.03 -4.76
C LEU A 118 16.65 -5.78 -4.40
N LEU A 119 16.73 -4.79 -5.26
CA LEU A 119 16.06 -3.53 -5.05
C LEU A 119 14.62 -3.63 -5.55
N TYR A 120 13.68 -3.73 -4.63
CA TYR A 120 12.25 -3.59 -4.93
C TYR A 120 11.85 -2.17 -4.64
N THR A 121 12.28 -1.27 -5.49
CA THR A 121 11.92 0.12 -5.33
C THR A 121 10.74 0.46 -6.19
N SER A 122 9.99 1.38 -5.70
CA SER A 122 9.12 2.17 -6.52
C SER A 122 9.96 2.82 -7.62
N PRO A 123 9.53 2.81 -8.88
CA PRO A 123 10.15 3.62 -9.91
C PRO A 123 9.89 5.11 -9.70
N SER A 124 9.79 5.53 -8.46
CA SER A 124 9.49 6.90 -8.08
C SER A 124 10.71 7.78 -8.30
N PRO A 125 10.55 8.96 -8.86
CA PRO A 125 11.67 9.87 -9.14
C PRO A 125 12.42 10.32 -7.90
N ARG A 126 11.87 10.14 -6.72
CA ARG A 126 12.59 10.48 -5.52
C ARG A 126 13.86 9.65 -5.33
N ASP A 127 13.96 8.50 -5.96
CA ASP A 127 15.15 7.65 -5.89
C ASP A 127 16.36 8.30 -6.57
N TRP A 128 16.11 9.39 -7.29
CA TRP A 128 17.15 10.13 -8.02
C TRP A 128 17.47 11.48 -7.38
N LEU A 129 16.97 11.73 -6.23
CA LEU A 129 17.23 12.98 -5.50
C LEU A 129 18.50 12.95 -4.66
#